data_73b75ade357f12c560397059f262ce53
#
_entry.id   73b75ade357f12c560397059f262ce53
#
_cell.length_a   1.000
_cell.length_b   1.000
_cell.length_c   1.000
_cell.angle_alpha   90.00
_cell.angle_beta   90.00
_cell.angle_gamma   90.00
#
_symmetry.space_group_name_H-M   'P 1'
#
loop_
_entity.id
_entity.type
_entity.pdbx_description
1 polymer ?
#
loop_
_entity_poly.entity_id
_entity_poly.type
_entity_poly.pdbx_seq_one_letter_code
_entity_poly.pdbx_strand_id
1 'polypeptide(L)'
;MAEETHAFIRKVCAELYGEALAEREGGKTEAVLEKQIKGAFAGIKECCFKKVVIAYEPVWAIGTGKTATPEMAEETHKFIRKVCAELYGQALADEVIIQYGGSMKPENSQQLVAQKDIDGGLIGGAALKAESFHDLVKNAIA
;
A
#
# COMPACT_ATOMS: atom_id res chain seq x y z
N MET A 1 -11.52 8.19 -22.00
CA MET A 1 -10.25 8.48 -21.27
C MET A 1 -10.44 8.54 -19.76
N ALA A 2 -11.31 9.38 -19.19
CA ALA A 2 -11.51 9.41 -17.72
C ALA A 2 -12.12 8.11 -17.17
N GLU A 3 -13.10 7.51 -17.83
CA GLU A 3 -13.72 6.24 -17.42
C GLU A 3 -12.76 5.05 -17.51
N GLU A 4 -11.94 4.98 -18.54
CA GLU A 4 -10.91 3.95 -18.70
C GLU A 4 -9.83 4.09 -17.61
N THR A 5 -9.45 5.32 -17.27
CA THR A 5 -8.49 5.60 -16.20
C THR A 5 -9.08 5.23 -14.83
N HIS A 6 -10.35 5.52 -14.58
CA HIS A 6 -11.04 5.12 -13.36
C HIS A 6 -11.24 3.60 -13.24
N ALA A 7 -11.58 2.94 -14.34
CA ALA A 7 -11.69 1.48 -14.39
C ALA A 7 -10.33 0.82 -14.15
N PHE A 8 -9.26 1.42 -14.69
CA PHE A 8 -7.89 0.98 -14.48
C PHE A 8 -7.42 1.16 -13.03
N ILE A 9 -7.64 2.35 -12.43
CA ILE A 9 -7.29 2.60 -11.02
C ILE A 9 -8.04 1.65 -10.09
N ARG A 10 -9.32 1.40 -10.33
CA ARG A 10 -10.11 0.40 -9.57
C ARG A 10 -9.55 -1.01 -9.72
N LYS A 11 -9.14 -1.37 -10.93
CA LYS A 11 -8.55 -2.70 -11.18
C LYS A 11 -7.20 -2.85 -10.48
N VAL A 12 -6.34 -1.85 -10.54
CA VAL A 12 -5.04 -1.84 -9.85
C VAL A 12 -5.23 -1.91 -8.33
N CYS A 13 -6.11 -1.09 -7.76
CA CYS A 13 -6.40 -1.15 -6.32
C CYS A 13 -7.06 -2.47 -5.90
N ALA A 14 -7.90 -3.06 -6.74
CA ALA A 14 -8.59 -4.33 -6.42
C ALA A 14 -7.67 -5.56 -6.49
N GLU A 15 -6.60 -5.51 -7.28
CA GLU A 15 -5.68 -6.64 -7.46
C GLU A 15 -4.53 -6.69 -6.45
N LEU A 16 -4.32 -5.62 -5.68
CA LEU A 16 -3.28 -5.50 -4.65
C LEU A 16 -3.79 -5.83 -3.24
N TYR A 17 -4.77 -6.69 -3.11
CA TYR A 17 -5.08 -7.31 -1.83
C TYR A 17 -3.90 -8.20 -1.44
N GLY A 18 -3.22 -7.84 -0.38
CA GLY A 18 -2.04 -8.55 0.10
C GLY A 18 -2.28 -10.05 0.31
N GLU A 19 -1.34 -10.68 0.90
CA GLU A 19 -1.37 -12.13 1.16
C GLU A 19 -2.36 -12.52 2.26
N ALA A 20 -2.94 -13.70 2.14
CA ALA A 20 -3.72 -14.31 3.22
C ALA A 20 -2.80 -14.74 4.38
N LEU A 21 -3.37 -14.93 5.58
CA LEU A 21 -2.60 -15.31 6.77
C LEU A 21 -1.75 -16.57 6.55
N ALA A 22 -2.32 -17.60 5.91
CA ALA A 22 -1.60 -18.84 5.61
C ALA A 22 -0.42 -18.65 4.64
N GLU A 23 -0.52 -17.70 3.71
CA GLU A 23 0.56 -17.37 2.79
C GLU A 23 1.68 -16.61 3.49
N ARG A 24 1.32 -15.70 4.40
CA ARG A 24 2.29 -14.98 5.21
C ARG A 24 3.03 -15.91 6.16
N GLU A 25 2.32 -16.74 6.90
CA GLU A 25 2.90 -17.74 7.81
C GLU A 25 3.76 -18.77 7.05
N GLY A 26 3.41 -19.07 5.80
CA GLY A 26 4.17 -19.90 4.89
C GLY A 26 5.35 -19.21 4.19
N GLY A 27 5.65 -17.95 4.50
CA GLY A 27 6.75 -17.19 3.89
C GLY A 27 6.55 -16.86 2.41
N LYS A 28 5.29 -16.79 1.93
CA LYS A 28 4.96 -16.57 0.51
C LYS A 28 4.59 -15.12 0.20
N THR A 29 4.69 -14.20 1.15
CA THR A 29 4.33 -12.78 1.01
C THR A 29 4.92 -12.16 -0.26
N GLU A 30 6.22 -12.26 -0.44
CA GLU A 30 6.91 -11.65 -1.60
C GLU A 30 6.43 -12.24 -2.93
N ALA A 31 6.27 -13.56 -3.02
CA ALA A 31 5.82 -14.21 -4.26
C ALA A 31 4.39 -13.81 -4.64
N VAL A 32 3.50 -13.66 -3.64
CA VAL A 32 2.12 -13.20 -3.87
C VAL A 32 2.10 -11.76 -4.35
N LEU A 33 2.83 -10.87 -3.68
CA LEU A 33 2.90 -9.46 -4.03
C LEU A 33 3.56 -9.24 -5.39
N GLU A 34 4.65 -9.93 -5.67
CA GLU A 34 5.32 -9.85 -6.97
C GLU A 34 4.36 -10.23 -8.12
N LYS A 35 3.62 -11.34 -7.95
CA LYS A 35 2.62 -11.77 -8.94
C LYS A 35 1.52 -10.73 -9.13
N GLN A 36 1.01 -10.14 -8.04
CA GLN A 36 -0.03 -9.13 -8.09
C GLN A 36 0.46 -7.85 -8.78
N ILE A 37 1.63 -7.35 -8.41
CA ILE A 37 2.21 -6.12 -8.98
C ILE A 37 2.51 -6.32 -10.47
N LYS A 38 3.16 -7.42 -10.84
CA LYS A 38 3.46 -7.73 -12.26
C LYS A 38 2.17 -7.89 -13.08
N GLY A 39 1.13 -8.50 -12.51
CA GLY A 39 -0.18 -8.63 -13.15
C GLY A 39 -0.90 -7.29 -13.31
N ALA A 40 -0.94 -6.49 -12.26
CA ALA A 40 -1.58 -5.18 -12.26
C ALA A 40 -0.94 -4.20 -13.25
N PHE A 41 0.37 -4.24 -13.38
CA PHE A 41 1.12 -3.33 -14.23
C PHE A 41 1.47 -3.88 -15.62
N ALA A 42 1.01 -5.09 -15.96
CA ALA A 42 1.21 -5.67 -17.28
C ALA A 42 0.64 -4.76 -18.39
N GLY A 43 1.51 -4.30 -19.29
CA GLY A 43 1.14 -3.43 -20.39
C GLY A 43 0.96 -1.94 -20.04
N ILE A 44 1.22 -1.54 -18.79
CA ILE A 44 1.18 -0.14 -18.36
C ILE A 44 2.45 0.55 -18.80
N LYS A 45 2.31 1.68 -19.50
CA LYS A 45 3.44 2.50 -19.93
C LYS A 45 3.93 3.39 -18.79
N GLU A 46 5.20 3.74 -18.79
CA GLU A 46 5.83 4.63 -17.80
C GLU A 46 5.06 5.94 -17.56
N CYS A 47 4.57 6.57 -18.64
CA CYS A 47 3.79 7.82 -18.53
C CYS A 47 2.46 7.65 -17.78
N CYS A 48 1.91 6.44 -17.73
CA CYS A 48 0.73 6.11 -16.96
C CYS A 48 1.10 5.71 -15.52
N PHE A 49 2.23 5.00 -15.34
CA PHE A 49 2.73 4.60 -14.02
C PHE A 49 3.01 5.81 -13.12
N LYS A 50 3.50 6.93 -13.65
CA LYS A 50 3.69 8.20 -12.91
C LYS A 50 2.41 8.75 -12.23
N LYS A 51 1.24 8.25 -12.61
CA LYS A 51 -0.06 8.67 -12.05
C LYS A 51 -0.66 7.64 -11.11
N VAL A 52 0.06 6.56 -10.84
CA VAL A 52 -0.41 5.46 -9.99
C VAL A 52 -0.13 5.79 -8.54
N VAL A 53 -1.09 5.47 -7.68
CA VAL A 53 -0.91 5.34 -6.24
C VAL A 53 -1.16 3.87 -5.90
N ILE A 54 -0.22 3.25 -5.24
CA ILE A 54 -0.33 1.86 -4.79
C ILE A 54 -0.87 1.87 -3.36
N ALA A 55 -1.87 1.04 -3.06
CA ALA A 55 -2.31 0.78 -1.70
C ALA A 55 -2.03 -0.69 -1.37
N TYR A 56 -1.25 -0.91 -0.32
CA TYR A 56 -1.02 -2.24 0.22
C TYR A 56 -1.97 -2.51 1.39
N GLU A 57 -2.86 -3.47 1.21
CA GLU A 57 -3.75 -3.93 2.27
C GLU A 57 -3.29 -5.31 2.79
N PRO A 58 -2.78 -5.41 4.02
CA PRO A 58 -2.42 -6.68 4.64
C PRO A 58 -3.69 -7.47 4.99
N VAL A 59 -4.23 -8.21 4.02
CA VAL A 59 -5.52 -8.95 4.17
C VAL A 59 -5.49 -9.89 5.36
N TRP A 60 -4.32 -10.48 5.67
CA TRP A 60 -4.11 -11.31 6.85
C TRP A 60 -4.38 -10.59 8.18
N ALA A 61 -4.35 -9.26 8.19
CA ALA A 61 -4.63 -8.44 9.37
C ALA A 61 -6.08 -7.93 9.41
N ILE A 62 -6.84 -8.03 8.31
CA ILE A 62 -8.21 -7.52 8.24
C ILE A 62 -9.16 -8.49 8.94
N GLY A 63 -9.85 -8.03 9.99
CA GLY A 63 -10.85 -8.83 10.71
C GLY A 63 -10.29 -9.97 11.57
N THR A 64 -8.97 -10.14 11.65
CA THR A 64 -8.32 -11.22 12.39
C THR A 64 -7.90 -10.82 13.81
N GLY A 65 -8.01 -9.53 14.17
CA GLY A 65 -7.46 -8.98 15.40
C GLY A 65 -5.93 -8.83 15.40
N LYS A 66 -5.25 -9.23 14.33
CA LYS A 66 -3.82 -9.00 14.15
C LYS A 66 -3.61 -7.63 13.50
N THR A 67 -2.49 -6.98 13.82
CA THR A 67 -2.08 -5.70 13.23
C THR A 67 -0.64 -5.85 12.77
N ALA A 68 -0.35 -5.35 11.59
CA ALA A 68 1.04 -5.26 11.14
C ALA A 68 1.81 -4.27 12.03
N THR A 69 3.01 -4.63 12.45
CA THR A 69 3.90 -3.65 13.06
C THR A 69 4.42 -2.68 12.00
N PRO A 70 4.88 -1.47 12.39
CA PRO A 70 5.48 -0.54 11.44
C PRO A 70 6.62 -1.18 10.63
N GLU A 71 7.46 -1.99 11.26
CA GLU A 71 8.58 -2.68 10.62
C GLU A 71 8.10 -3.72 9.60
N MET A 72 7.06 -4.49 9.94
CA MET A 72 6.46 -5.46 9.00
C MET A 72 5.82 -4.77 7.79
N ALA A 73 5.19 -3.62 8.00
CA ALA A 73 4.64 -2.82 6.93
C ALA A 73 5.76 -2.24 6.05
N GLU A 74 6.82 -1.72 6.66
CA GLU A 74 8.01 -1.19 5.98
C GLU A 74 8.67 -2.24 5.08
N GLU A 75 8.95 -3.43 5.60
CA GLU A 75 9.54 -4.53 4.81
C GLU A 75 8.73 -4.82 3.56
N THR A 76 7.40 -4.84 3.71
CA THR A 76 6.50 -5.11 2.59
C THR A 76 6.47 -3.95 1.59
N HIS A 77 6.38 -2.70 2.05
CA HIS A 77 6.43 -1.51 1.19
C HIS A 77 7.74 -1.40 0.42
N LYS A 78 8.86 -1.64 1.09
CA LYS A 78 10.19 -1.72 0.46
C LYS A 78 10.24 -2.79 -0.64
N PHE A 79 9.65 -3.96 -0.39
CA PHE A 79 9.57 -5.01 -1.40
C PHE A 79 8.72 -4.59 -2.60
N ILE A 80 7.55 -3.97 -2.38
CA ILE A 80 6.70 -3.42 -3.44
C ILE A 80 7.48 -2.42 -4.29
N ARG A 81 8.19 -1.47 -3.65
CA ARG A 81 9.01 -0.46 -4.33
C ARG A 81 10.14 -1.11 -5.15
N LYS A 82 10.78 -2.15 -4.62
CA LYS A 82 11.78 -2.93 -5.36
C LYS A 82 11.20 -3.55 -6.64
N VAL A 83 10.04 -4.18 -6.57
CA VAL A 83 9.39 -4.76 -7.78
C VAL A 83 9.01 -3.67 -8.78
N CYS A 84 8.57 -2.49 -8.31
CA CYS A 84 8.35 -1.34 -9.19
C CYS A 84 9.64 -0.88 -9.88
N ALA A 85 10.77 -0.88 -9.18
CA ALA A 85 12.07 -0.54 -9.75
C ALA A 85 12.52 -1.56 -10.82
N GLU A 86 12.24 -2.82 -10.63
CA GLU A 86 12.50 -3.86 -11.64
C GLU A 86 11.67 -3.67 -12.91
N LEU A 87 10.44 -3.15 -12.79
CA LEU A 87 9.53 -2.95 -13.92
C LEU A 87 9.74 -1.62 -14.65
N TYR A 88 10.05 -0.55 -13.93
CA TYR A 88 10.02 0.84 -14.44
C TYR A 88 11.29 1.63 -14.18
N GLY A 89 12.29 1.04 -13.54
CA GLY A 89 13.51 1.70 -13.14
C GLY A 89 13.40 2.45 -11.81
N GLN A 90 14.57 2.66 -11.18
CA GLN A 90 14.67 3.21 -9.82
C GLN A 90 14.03 4.58 -9.69
N ALA A 91 14.25 5.48 -10.67
CA ALA A 91 13.71 6.85 -10.59
C ALA A 91 12.18 6.90 -10.48
N LEU A 92 11.47 6.05 -11.23
CA LEU A 92 10.00 5.97 -11.14
C LEU A 92 9.52 5.25 -9.88
N ALA A 93 10.27 4.28 -9.42
CA ALA A 93 9.97 3.59 -8.17
C ALA A 93 10.16 4.48 -6.94
N ASP A 94 11.10 5.42 -6.98
CA ASP A 94 11.31 6.40 -5.90
C ASP A 94 10.20 7.47 -5.87
N GLU A 95 9.56 7.76 -7.01
CA GLU A 95 8.48 8.72 -7.13
C GLU A 95 7.09 8.15 -6.87
N VAL A 96 6.89 6.83 -7.01
CA VAL A 96 5.57 6.22 -6.81
C VAL A 96 5.14 6.27 -5.35
N ILE A 97 3.90 6.69 -5.13
CA ILE A 97 3.30 6.75 -3.79
C ILE A 97 2.77 5.36 -3.41
N ILE A 98 3.23 4.83 -2.28
CA ILE A 98 2.77 3.56 -1.72
C ILE A 98 2.13 3.82 -0.36
N GLN A 99 0.81 3.63 -0.28
CA GLN A 99 0.02 3.86 0.92
C GLN A 99 -0.20 2.56 1.69
N TYR A 100 -0.12 2.64 3.00
CA TYR A 100 -0.51 1.55 3.89
C TYR A 100 -2.03 1.52 4.06
N GLY A 101 -2.68 0.42 3.68
CA GLY A 101 -4.13 0.21 3.73
C GLY A 101 -4.60 -0.68 4.89
N GLY A 102 -3.72 -1.05 5.81
CA GLY A 102 -4.09 -1.77 7.02
C GLY A 102 -4.72 -0.87 8.08
N SER A 103 -4.81 -1.36 9.32
CA SER A 103 -5.40 -0.60 10.43
C SER A 103 -4.50 0.57 10.83
N MET A 104 -4.84 1.78 10.38
CA MET A 104 -4.19 3.02 10.77
C MET A 104 -5.13 3.86 11.64
N LYS A 105 -4.61 4.31 12.78
CA LYS A 105 -5.33 5.07 13.82
C LYS A 105 -4.45 6.21 14.32
N PRO A 106 -5.00 7.21 15.06
CA PRO A 106 -4.19 8.28 15.63
C PRO A 106 -2.97 7.80 16.42
N GLU A 107 -3.11 6.65 17.14
CA GLU A 107 -2.06 6.14 18.03
C GLU A 107 -0.86 5.54 17.30
N ASN A 108 -1.03 5.07 16.06
CA ASN A 108 0.03 4.41 15.29
C ASN A 108 0.42 5.14 14.00
N SER A 109 -0.29 6.20 13.64
CA SER A 109 -0.08 6.92 12.36
C SER A 109 1.34 7.49 12.25
N GLN A 110 1.87 8.10 13.31
CA GLN A 110 3.22 8.65 13.32
C GLN A 110 4.28 7.56 13.08
N GLN A 111 4.19 6.43 13.77
CA GLN A 111 5.16 5.34 13.63
C GLN A 111 5.14 4.71 12.24
N LEU A 112 3.95 4.60 11.62
CA LEU A 112 3.80 4.08 10.28
C LEU A 112 4.36 5.04 9.23
N VAL A 113 4.00 6.33 9.29
CA VAL A 113 4.46 7.33 8.32
C VAL A 113 5.93 7.71 8.50
N ALA A 114 6.52 7.47 9.68
CA ALA A 114 7.96 7.63 9.90
C ALA A 114 8.81 6.57 9.17
N GLN A 115 8.21 5.51 8.65
CA GLN A 115 8.92 4.50 7.87
C GLN A 115 9.28 5.04 6.49
N LYS A 116 10.44 4.62 5.98
CA LYS A 116 11.03 5.20 4.76
C LYS A 116 10.21 4.95 3.49
N ASP A 117 9.63 3.77 3.38
CA ASP A 117 8.94 3.32 2.15
C ASP A 117 7.41 3.41 2.26
N ILE A 118 6.88 3.96 3.37
CA ILE A 118 5.46 4.21 3.60
C ILE A 118 5.16 5.69 3.35
N ASP A 119 4.57 6.01 2.19
CA ASP A 119 4.32 7.40 1.78
C ASP A 119 3.00 7.98 2.34
N GLY A 120 2.22 7.18 3.05
CA GLY A 120 0.94 7.61 3.63
C GLY A 120 0.03 6.45 3.97
N GLY A 121 -1.25 6.75 4.19
CA GLY A 121 -2.25 5.75 4.55
C GLY A 121 -3.55 5.86 3.76
N LEU A 122 -4.15 4.72 3.45
CA LEU A 122 -5.52 4.61 2.97
C LEU A 122 -6.42 4.36 4.19
N ILE A 123 -7.17 5.40 4.60
CA ILE A 123 -7.89 5.41 5.86
C ILE A 123 -9.36 5.08 5.66
N GLY A 124 -9.82 4.00 6.29
CA GLY A 124 -11.23 3.60 6.32
C GLY A 124 -11.97 4.08 7.57
N GLY A 125 -12.19 3.19 8.54
CA GLY A 125 -13.02 3.43 9.71
C GLY A 125 -12.64 4.66 10.55
N ALA A 126 -11.36 4.98 10.69
CA ALA A 126 -10.91 6.15 11.44
C ALA A 126 -11.30 7.48 10.78
N ALA A 127 -11.58 7.49 9.45
CA ALA A 127 -12.02 8.68 8.72
C ALA A 127 -13.53 8.96 8.86
N LEU A 128 -14.31 8.04 9.43
CA LEU A 128 -15.75 8.24 9.64
C LEU A 128 -16.08 9.25 10.74
N LYS A 129 -15.11 9.58 11.60
CA LYS A 129 -15.25 10.59 12.65
C LYS A 129 -14.24 11.70 12.40
N ALA A 130 -14.70 12.93 12.28
CA ALA A 130 -13.83 14.09 11.95
C ALA A 130 -12.69 14.29 12.95
N GLU A 131 -12.96 14.16 14.25
CA GLU A 131 -11.94 14.29 15.30
C GLU A 131 -10.87 13.21 15.17
N SER A 132 -11.27 11.94 15.01
CA SER A 132 -10.34 10.82 14.84
C SER A 132 -9.46 10.99 13.60
N PHE A 133 -10.06 11.43 12.49
CA PHE A 133 -9.30 11.68 11.25
C PHE A 133 -8.34 12.86 11.40
N HIS A 134 -8.79 13.96 12.05
CA HIS A 134 -7.96 15.11 12.34
C HIS A 134 -6.73 14.72 13.17
N ASP A 135 -6.94 13.99 14.27
CA ASP A 135 -5.86 13.56 15.16
C ASP A 135 -4.89 12.60 14.45
N LEU A 136 -5.42 11.70 13.60
CA LEU A 136 -4.60 10.81 12.79
C LEU A 136 -3.67 11.60 11.86
N VAL A 137 -4.21 12.56 11.11
CA VAL A 137 -3.40 13.40 10.20
C VAL A 137 -2.40 14.24 10.98
N LYS A 138 -2.82 14.87 12.07
CA LYS A 138 -1.94 15.67 12.93
C LYS A 138 -0.76 14.87 13.46
N ASN A 139 -1.00 13.65 13.93
CA ASN A 139 0.06 12.78 14.45
C ASN A 139 0.97 12.26 13.33
N ALA A 140 0.42 12.01 12.12
CA ALA A 140 1.21 11.53 11.00
C ALA A 140 2.23 12.56 10.47
N ILE A 141 1.97 13.88 10.66
CA ILE A 141 2.84 14.96 10.18
C ILE A 141 3.68 15.62 11.29
N ALA A 142 3.55 15.14 12.54
CA ALA A 142 4.33 15.64 13.69
C ALA A 142 5.72 15.00 13.72
#